data_98a2b822f0a5d031a80910fc35107175
#
_entry.id   98a2b822f0a5d031a80910fc35107175
#
_cell.length_a   1.000
_cell.length_b   1.000
_cell.length_c   1.000
_cell.angle_alpha   90.00
_cell.angle_beta   90.00
_cell.angle_gamma   90.00
#
_symmetry.space_group_name_H-M   'P 1'
#
loop_
_entity.id
_entity.type
_entity.pdbx_description
1 polymer ?
#
loop_
_entity_poly.entity_id
_entity_poly.type
_entity_poly.pdbx_seq_one_letter_code
_entity_poly.pdbx_strand_id
1 'polypeptide(L)'
;MSGAPVRDQDDDDNATASPIVSGDSFTIRAVCVVEQLITVPGRVGVSAIDKRPVSGPVQVRELGLHGDIQADRKHHGGEWKAVYMLSDSDVEQWSGEFGGPVPIGYFGENLRLSGIDTSQLQIGTELAVGEGPLRLQITTPRIPCQTFAHRTGKPKWVRRFTEGGRP
;
A
#
# COMPACT_ATOMS: atom_id res chain seq x y z
N MET A 1 -53.74 -2.15 -34.52
CA MET A 1 -52.35 -2.60 -34.80
C MET A 1 -51.44 -1.51 -34.30
N SER A 2 -50.89 -1.71 -33.11
CA SER A 2 -50.01 -0.73 -32.46
C SER A 2 -48.64 -1.41 -32.29
N GLY A 3 -47.65 -0.94 -33.04
CA GLY A 3 -46.26 -1.39 -32.93
C GLY A 3 -45.59 -0.64 -31.80
N ALA A 4 -45.08 -1.38 -30.81
CA ALA A 4 -44.22 -0.85 -29.77
C ALA A 4 -42.81 -0.59 -30.35
N PRO A 5 -42.13 0.46 -29.93
CA PRO A 5 -40.77 0.70 -30.37
C PRO A 5 -39.81 -0.26 -29.67
N VAL A 6 -38.95 -0.90 -30.46
CA VAL A 6 -37.77 -1.65 -30.02
C VAL A 6 -36.82 -0.63 -29.41
N ARG A 7 -36.39 -0.85 -28.15
CA ARG A 7 -35.30 -0.12 -27.53
C ARG A 7 -33.99 -0.80 -27.97
N ASP A 8 -33.20 -0.10 -28.73
CA ASP A 8 -31.80 -0.47 -28.93
C ASP A 8 -31.10 -0.37 -27.58
N GLN A 9 -30.62 -1.50 -27.10
CA GLN A 9 -29.65 -1.60 -26.00
C GLN A 9 -28.25 -1.51 -26.64
N ASP A 10 -27.77 -0.30 -26.81
CA ASP A 10 -26.36 -0.06 -26.95
C ASP A 10 -25.78 -0.01 -25.54
N ASP A 11 -25.51 -1.18 -24.95
CA ASP A 11 -24.65 -1.30 -23.78
C ASP A 11 -23.21 -1.02 -24.24
N ASP A 12 -22.81 0.24 -24.15
CA ASP A 12 -21.44 0.67 -24.24
C ASP A 12 -20.65 0.09 -23.05
N ASP A 13 -20.24 -1.18 -23.15
CA ASP A 13 -19.20 -1.80 -22.32
C ASP A 13 -17.83 -1.19 -22.69
N ASN A 14 -17.70 0.12 -22.53
CA ASN A 14 -16.39 0.78 -22.51
C ASN A 14 -15.79 0.67 -21.12
N ALA A 15 -15.54 -0.55 -20.67
CA ALA A 15 -14.68 -0.82 -19.55
C ALA A 15 -13.24 -0.41 -19.96
N THR A 16 -12.89 0.83 -19.69
CA THR A 16 -11.50 1.29 -19.85
C THR A 16 -10.63 0.38 -19.00
N ALA A 17 -9.81 -0.44 -19.67
CA ALA A 17 -8.87 -1.34 -19.00
C ALA A 17 -8.01 -0.53 -18.04
N SER A 18 -7.87 -1.02 -16.80
CA SER A 18 -7.02 -0.39 -15.80
C SER A 18 -5.59 -0.26 -16.33
N PRO A 19 -4.91 0.85 -16.13
CA PRO A 19 -3.54 1.03 -16.59
C PRO A 19 -2.62 0.00 -15.91
N ILE A 20 -1.79 -0.69 -16.70
CA ILE A 20 -0.81 -1.65 -16.21
C ILE A 20 0.57 -1.00 -16.25
N VAL A 21 1.25 -0.96 -15.10
CA VAL A 21 2.65 -0.57 -15.01
C VAL A 21 3.52 -1.81 -15.12
N SER A 22 4.42 -1.83 -16.10
CA SER A 22 5.35 -2.94 -16.32
C SER A 22 6.32 -3.10 -15.15
N GLY A 23 6.66 -4.35 -14.84
CA GLY A 23 7.67 -4.67 -13.84
C GLY A 23 9.07 -4.11 -14.16
N ASP A 24 9.35 -3.78 -15.42
CA ASP A 24 10.61 -3.14 -15.84
C ASP A 24 10.69 -1.64 -15.47
N SER A 25 9.56 -1.04 -15.09
CA SER A 25 9.47 0.38 -14.75
C SER A 25 9.82 0.69 -13.29
N PHE A 26 9.97 -0.33 -12.44
CA PHE A 26 10.29 -0.16 -11.03
C PHE A 26 11.04 -1.38 -10.48
N THR A 27 11.68 -1.19 -9.33
CA THR A 27 12.37 -2.27 -8.62
C THR A 27 11.81 -2.42 -7.20
N ILE A 28 11.55 -3.65 -6.77
CA ILE A 28 11.28 -3.97 -5.36
C ILE A 28 12.63 -4.03 -4.65
N ARG A 29 12.95 -2.98 -3.90
CA ARG A 29 14.19 -2.88 -3.12
C ARG A 29 14.20 -3.78 -1.90
N ALA A 30 13.05 -3.96 -1.29
CA ALA A 30 12.89 -4.85 -0.15
C ALA A 30 11.46 -5.32 0.00
N VAL A 31 11.34 -6.54 0.49
CA VAL A 31 10.10 -7.15 0.97
C VAL A 31 10.17 -7.20 2.48
N CYS A 32 9.18 -6.64 3.18
CA CYS A 32 9.14 -6.55 4.62
C CYS A 32 7.93 -7.29 5.20
N VAL A 33 8.18 -8.01 6.29
CA VAL A 33 7.13 -8.64 7.09
C VAL A 33 7.28 -8.22 8.55
N VAL A 34 6.29 -8.53 9.37
CA VAL A 34 6.31 -8.21 10.79
C VAL A 34 7.53 -8.85 11.47
N GLU A 35 8.29 -8.06 12.18
CA GLU A 35 9.38 -8.53 13.06
C GLU A 35 8.79 -8.93 14.42
N GLN A 36 7.98 -8.03 14.98
CA GLN A 36 7.31 -8.24 16.26
C GLN A 36 6.02 -7.44 16.34
N LEU A 37 5.09 -7.94 17.14
CA LEU A 37 3.94 -7.15 17.54
C LEU A 37 4.34 -6.19 18.65
N ILE A 38 4.05 -4.91 18.46
CA ILE A 38 4.32 -3.88 19.46
C ILE A 38 3.03 -3.44 20.15
N THR A 39 3.13 -3.11 21.44
CA THR A 39 2.00 -2.51 22.18
C THR A 39 1.79 -1.07 21.72
N VAL A 40 0.54 -0.72 21.43
CA VAL A 40 0.15 0.62 20.99
C VAL A 40 -1.08 1.08 21.76
N PRO A 41 -1.26 2.39 21.96
CA PRO A 41 -2.48 2.95 22.53
C PRO A 41 -3.71 2.61 21.68
N GLY A 42 -4.87 2.50 22.34
CA GLY A 42 -6.16 2.30 21.68
C GLY A 42 -6.76 0.91 21.88
N ARG A 43 -7.93 0.68 21.28
CA ARG A 43 -8.75 -0.51 21.55
C ARG A 43 -8.12 -1.82 21.04
N VAL A 44 -7.32 -1.77 19.98
CA VAL A 44 -6.65 -2.97 19.44
C VAL A 44 -5.48 -3.39 20.31
N GLY A 45 -4.77 -2.42 20.94
CA GLY A 45 -3.71 -2.66 21.92
C GLY A 45 -2.38 -3.16 21.34
N VAL A 46 -2.39 -3.72 20.13
CA VAL A 46 -1.21 -4.25 19.45
C VAL A 46 -1.15 -3.80 17.98
N SER A 47 0.06 -3.80 17.40
CA SER A 47 0.26 -3.47 16.00
C SER A 47 1.39 -4.28 15.39
N ALA A 48 1.23 -4.63 14.12
CA ALA A 48 2.23 -5.26 13.26
C ALA A 48 3.02 -4.23 12.41
N ILE A 49 3.06 -2.97 12.84
CA ILE A 49 3.75 -1.90 12.12
C ILE A 49 5.28 -2.04 12.16
N ASP A 50 5.82 -2.78 13.13
CA ASP A 50 7.26 -3.02 13.22
C ASP A 50 7.66 -4.11 12.24
N LYS A 51 8.05 -3.68 11.03
CA LYS A 51 8.42 -4.57 9.92
C LYS A 51 9.91 -4.48 9.62
N ARG A 52 10.45 -5.59 9.11
CA ARG A 52 11.86 -5.71 8.70
C ARG A 52 11.98 -6.39 7.35
N PRO A 53 13.01 -6.02 6.58
CA PRO A 53 13.34 -6.72 5.34
C PRO A 53 13.61 -8.20 5.59
N VAL A 54 13.15 -9.03 4.68
CA VAL A 54 13.45 -10.46 4.66
C VAL A 54 14.21 -10.82 3.39
N SER A 55 15.00 -11.89 3.46
CA SER A 55 15.76 -12.41 2.33
C SER A 55 14.99 -13.50 1.59
N GLY A 56 15.17 -13.57 0.27
CA GLY A 56 14.59 -14.60 -0.57
C GLY A 56 13.13 -14.34 -0.98
N PRO A 57 12.52 -15.24 -1.73
CA PRO A 57 11.17 -15.10 -2.24
C PRO A 57 10.13 -15.22 -1.11
N VAL A 58 9.14 -14.35 -1.15
CA VAL A 58 8.00 -14.34 -0.21
C VAL A 58 6.72 -14.61 -0.97
N GLN A 59 5.94 -15.57 -0.51
CA GLN A 59 4.65 -15.90 -1.11
C GLN A 59 3.63 -14.79 -0.85
N VAL A 60 2.98 -14.32 -1.90
CA VAL A 60 1.82 -13.41 -1.79
C VAL A 60 0.56 -14.25 -1.62
N ARG A 61 -0.29 -13.85 -0.69
CA ARG A 61 -1.58 -14.47 -0.36
C ARG A 61 -2.68 -13.42 -0.40
N GLU A 62 -3.91 -13.85 -0.34
CA GLU A 62 -5.11 -13.00 -0.35
C GLU A 62 -5.06 -11.86 0.70
N LEU A 63 -4.58 -12.15 1.89
CA LEU A 63 -4.49 -11.19 3.00
C LEU A 63 -3.08 -10.59 3.20
N GLY A 64 -2.19 -10.71 2.21
CA GLY A 64 -0.85 -10.13 2.27
C GLY A 64 0.29 -11.12 2.10
N LEU A 65 1.43 -10.82 2.66
CA LEU A 65 2.64 -11.61 2.50
C LEU A 65 2.70 -12.77 3.51
N HIS A 66 3.24 -13.90 3.08
CA HIS A 66 3.53 -14.98 4.01
C HIS A 66 4.52 -14.52 5.08
N GLY A 67 4.22 -14.77 6.34
CA GLY A 67 5.01 -14.30 7.47
C GLY A 67 4.62 -12.92 7.99
N ASP A 68 3.73 -12.21 7.30
CA ASP A 68 3.17 -10.95 7.79
C ASP A 68 1.82 -11.14 8.51
N ILE A 69 1.42 -10.14 9.30
CA ILE A 69 0.19 -10.15 10.10
C ILE A 69 -0.55 -8.84 9.94
N GLN A 70 -1.87 -8.92 9.76
CA GLN A 70 -2.79 -7.79 9.87
C GLN A 70 -3.39 -7.76 11.29
N ALA A 71 -2.86 -6.93 12.18
CA ALA A 71 -3.32 -6.84 13.57
C ALA A 71 -4.72 -6.22 13.70
N ASP A 72 -5.10 -5.33 12.79
CA ASP A 72 -6.43 -4.69 12.73
C ASP A 72 -7.04 -4.90 11.34
N ARG A 73 -7.72 -6.02 11.15
CA ARG A 73 -8.37 -6.35 9.87
C ARG A 73 -9.57 -5.47 9.56
N LYS A 74 -10.19 -4.87 10.58
CA LYS A 74 -11.40 -4.07 10.39
C LYS A 74 -11.11 -2.70 9.78
N HIS A 75 -10.02 -2.05 10.18
CA HIS A 75 -9.73 -0.67 9.78
C HIS A 75 -8.48 -0.55 8.91
N HIS A 76 -7.48 -1.41 9.14
CA HIS A 76 -6.16 -1.33 8.51
C HIS A 76 -5.73 -2.63 7.82
N GLY A 77 -6.67 -3.50 7.46
CA GLY A 77 -6.41 -4.78 6.82
C GLY A 77 -7.55 -5.20 5.88
N GLY A 78 -7.68 -6.50 5.65
CA GLY A 78 -8.56 -7.09 4.64
C GLY A 78 -7.85 -7.24 3.30
N GLU A 79 -8.53 -7.83 2.33
CA GLU A 79 -8.02 -8.11 0.98
C GLU A 79 -7.64 -6.83 0.22
N TRP A 80 -8.43 -5.76 0.37
CA TRP A 80 -8.20 -4.45 -0.27
C TRP A 80 -7.04 -3.65 0.34
N LYS A 81 -6.40 -4.17 1.38
CA LYS A 81 -5.25 -3.58 2.07
C LYS A 81 -4.23 -4.66 2.41
N ALA A 82 -4.10 -5.65 1.52
CA ALA A 82 -3.27 -6.82 1.74
C ALA A 82 -1.77 -6.47 1.78
N VAL A 83 -1.33 -5.55 0.93
CA VAL A 83 0.08 -5.15 0.79
C VAL A 83 0.18 -3.63 0.80
N TYR A 84 0.98 -3.10 1.71
CA TYR A 84 1.31 -1.67 1.72
C TYR A 84 2.63 -1.44 0.99
N MET A 85 2.60 -0.59 -0.02
CA MET A 85 3.76 -0.20 -0.83
C MET A 85 4.16 1.24 -0.55
N LEU A 86 5.45 1.51 -0.59
CA LEU A 86 6.00 2.85 -0.37
C LEU A 86 7.25 3.03 -1.25
N SER A 87 7.32 4.11 -2.01
CA SER A 87 8.48 4.40 -2.84
C SER A 87 9.58 5.12 -2.07
N ASP A 88 10.80 5.06 -2.61
CA ASP A 88 11.92 5.82 -2.05
C ASP A 88 11.64 7.32 -2.07
N SER A 89 11.00 7.83 -3.14
CA SER A 89 10.63 9.25 -3.26
C SER A 89 9.63 9.70 -2.19
N ASP A 90 8.66 8.83 -1.83
CA ASP A 90 7.73 9.12 -0.74
C ASP A 90 8.43 9.23 0.62
N VAL A 91 9.43 8.37 0.84
CA VAL A 91 10.18 8.35 2.09
C VAL A 91 11.17 9.50 2.19
N GLU A 92 11.80 9.87 1.08
CA GLU A 92 12.80 10.95 1.03
C GLU A 92 12.20 12.29 1.51
N GLN A 93 10.95 12.56 1.16
CA GLN A 93 10.23 13.73 1.64
C GLN A 93 10.25 13.87 3.17
N TRP A 94 10.23 12.74 3.89
CA TRP A 94 10.20 12.71 5.35
C TRP A 94 11.58 12.61 5.99
N SER A 95 12.64 12.36 5.23
CA SER A 95 13.99 12.13 5.76
C SER A 95 14.50 13.30 6.61
N GLY A 96 14.22 14.53 6.21
CA GLY A 96 14.58 15.72 6.97
C GLY A 96 13.98 15.78 8.37
N GLU A 97 12.76 15.25 8.53
CA GLU A 97 12.07 15.19 9.83
C GLU A 97 12.64 14.15 10.79
N PHE A 98 13.27 13.11 10.24
CA PHE A 98 13.86 12.02 11.01
C PHE A 98 15.37 12.20 11.24
N GLY A 99 15.94 13.30 10.73
CA GLY A 99 17.38 13.59 10.87
C GLY A 99 18.27 12.70 10.00
N GLY A 100 17.70 12.08 8.95
CA GLY A 100 18.41 11.21 8.03
C GLY A 100 17.51 10.20 7.35
N PRO A 101 18.08 9.23 6.64
CA PRO A 101 17.33 8.21 5.91
C PRO A 101 16.39 7.41 6.84
N VAL A 102 15.13 7.26 6.43
CA VAL A 102 14.16 6.44 7.16
C VAL A 102 14.41 4.96 6.83
N PRO A 103 14.59 4.10 7.84
CA PRO A 103 14.85 2.68 7.62
C PRO A 103 13.70 2.00 6.82
N ILE A 104 14.06 1.01 6.02
CA ILE A 104 13.09 0.18 5.29
C ILE A 104 12.23 -0.58 6.32
N GLY A 105 10.90 -0.61 6.08
CA GLY A 105 9.92 -1.20 7.00
C GLY A 105 9.48 -0.28 8.14
N TYR A 106 10.14 0.86 8.33
CA TYR A 106 9.85 1.76 9.47
C TYR A 106 8.42 2.32 9.45
N PHE A 107 7.90 2.64 8.28
CA PHE A 107 6.52 3.11 8.14
C PHE A 107 5.50 1.96 8.08
N GLY A 108 5.96 0.72 8.24
CA GLY A 108 5.13 -0.49 8.20
C GLY A 108 4.81 -0.95 6.78
N GLU A 109 5.58 -0.50 5.81
CA GLU A 109 5.44 -0.95 4.42
C GLU A 109 5.87 -2.41 4.26
N ASN A 110 5.15 -3.12 3.38
CA ASN A 110 5.49 -4.46 2.95
C ASN A 110 6.48 -4.45 1.78
N LEU A 111 6.34 -3.48 0.88
CA LEU A 111 7.24 -3.33 -0.26
C LEU A 111 7.84 -1.93 -0.27
N ARG A 112 9.17 -1.85 -0.31
CA ARG A 112 9.90 -0.64 -0.63
C ARG A 112 10.25 -0.67 -2.11
N LEU A 113 9.83 0.36 -2.85
CA LEU A 113 9.99 0.47 -4.30
C LEU A 113 10.96 1.59 -4.68
N SER A 114 11.66 1.41 -5.80
CA SER A 114 12.41 2.47 -6.47
C SER A 114 12.07 2.54 -7.95
N GLY A 115 12.34 3.67 -8.60
CA GLY A 115 12.01 3.89 -10.02
C GLY A 115 10.56 4.28 -10.27
N ILE A 116 9.72 4.33 -9.25
CA ILE A 116 8.31 4.72 -9.33
C ILE A 116 7.95 5.64 -8.17
N ASP A 117 7.03 6.57 -8.39
CA ASP A 117 6.44 7.42 -7.35
C ASP A 117 5.03 6.89 -7.03
N THR A 118 4.87 6.23 -5.88
CA THR A 118 3.59 5.61 -5.51
C THR A 118 2.49 6.62 -5.26
N SER A 119 2.84 7.88 -4.96
CA SER A 119 1.87 8.96 -4.77
C SER A 119 1.16 9.40 -6.06
N GLN A 120 1.75 9.08 -7.22
CA GLN A 120 1.20 9.41 -8.53
C GLN A 120 0.34 8.28 -9.13
N LEU A 121 0.29 7.13 -8.48
CA LEU A 121 -0.49 6.00 -8.98
C LEU A 121 -1.98 6.21 -8.74
N GLN A 122 -2.77 5.98 -9.77
CA GLN A 122 -4.23 6.05 -9.67
C GLN A 122 -4.80 4.77 -9.06
N ILE A 123 -5.89 4.90 -8.32
CA ILE A 123 -6.68 3.75 -7.87
C ILE A 123 -7.14 2.95 -9.10
N GLY A 124 -6.99 1.63 -9.04
CA GLY A 124 -7.25 0.72 -10.14
C GLY A 124 -6.00 0.37 -10.97
N THR A 125 -4.90 1.14 -10.87
CA THR A 125 -3.63 0.79 -11.55
C THR A 125 -3.15 -0.59 -11.09
N GLU A 126 -2.73 -1.42 -12.04
CA GLU A 126 -2.11 -2.71 -11.76
C GLU A 126 -0.59 -2.64 -11.93
N LEU A 127 0.13 -3.17 -10.97
CA LEU A 127 1.58 -3.35 -11.03
C LEU A 127 1.89 -4.81 -11.36
N ALA A 128 2.58 -5.05 -12.48
CA ALA A 128 3.10 -6.37 -12.82
C ALA A 128 4.36 -6.64 -11.97
N VAL A 129 4.37 -7.71 -11.20
CA VAL A 129 5.47 -8.03 -10.29
C VAL A 129 6.25 -9.24 -10.82
N GLY A 130 7.51 -9.01 -11.20
CA GLY A 130 8.37 -10.04 -11.78
C GLY A 130 7.88 -10.53 -13.14
N GLU A 131 8.40 -11.67 -13.57
CA GLU A 131 8.06 -12.31 -14.86
C GLU A 131 6.78 -13.16 -14.78
N GLY A 132 6.24 -13.36 -13.58
CA GLY A 132 5.09 -14.22 -13.32
C GLY A 132 3.74 -13.52 -13.51
N PRO A 133 2.64 -14.22 -13.21
CA PRO A 133 1.28 -13.71 -13.35
C PRO A 133 0.86 -12.77 -12.21
N LEU A 134 1.73 -12.51 -11.23
CA LEU A 134 1.37 -11.69 -10.07
C LEU A 134 1.07 -10.25 -10.50
N ARG A 135 -0.10 -9.78 -10.09
CA ARG A 135 -0.53 -8.39 -10.22
C ARG A 135 -0.92 -7.86 -8.85
N LEU A 136 -0.51 -6.64 -8.56
CA LEU A 136 -0.94 -5.90 -7.38
C LEU A 136 -1.73 -4.68 -7.85
N GLN A 137 -2.99 -4.58 -7.44
CA GLN A 137 -3.84 -3.44 -7.80
C GLN A 137 -3.78 -2.36 -6.73
N ILE A 138 -3.65 -1.11 -7.15
CA ILE A 138 -3.77 0.06 -6.27
C ILE A 138 -5.23 0.23 -5.86
N THR A 139 -5.51 0.12 -4.59
CA THR A 139 -6.88 0.16 -4.05
C THR A 139 -7.18 1.40 -3.23
N THR A 140 -6.24 1.86 -2.43
CA THR A 140 -6.44 3.00 -1.53
C THR A 140 -5.10 3.59 -1.09
N PRO A 141 -5.01 4.90 -0.87
CA PRO A 141 -3.86 5.51 -0.23
C PRO A 141 -3.79 5.09 1.25
N ARG A 142 -2.59 5.16 1.82
CA ARG A 142 -2.45 4.96 3.26
C ARG A 142 -3.12 6.08 4.04
N ILE A 143 -4.04 5.69 4.92
CA ILE A 143 -4.64 6.61 5.88
C ILE A 143 -3.80 6.57 7.17
N PRO A 144 -3.15 7.69 7.56
CA PRO A 144 -2.38 7.74 8.80
C PRO A 144 -3.31 7.60 10.01
N CYS A 145 -2.83 6.89 11.03
CA CYS A 145 -3.60 6.61 12.23
C CYS A 145 -2.79 6.86 13.50
N GLN A 146 -3.42 6.70 14.67
CA GLN A 146 -2.75 6.89 15.97
C GLN A 146 -1.60 5.90 16.17
N THR A 147 -1.71 4.68 15.68
CA THR A 147 -0.61 3.70 15.70
C THR A 147 0.61 4.22 14.95
N PHE A 148 0.40 4.80 13.77
CA PHE A 148 1.47 5.40 12.98
C PHE A 148 2.07 6.63 13.67
N ALA A 149 1.23 7.48 14.28
CA ALA A 149 1.71 8.60 15.08
C ALA A 149 2.54 8.14 16.29
N HIS A 150 2.10 7.10 16.97
CA HIS A 150 2.84 6.49 18.09
C HIS A 150 4.20 5.95 17.63
N ARG A 151 4.24 5.24 16.50
CA ARG A 151 5.47 4.69 15.93
C ARG A 151 6.50 5.78 15.60
N THR A 152 6.06 6.88 15.03
CA THR A 152 6.97 7.97 14.62
C THR A 152 7.39 8.86 15.79
N GLY A 153 6.59 8.95 16.84
CA GLY A 153 6.81 9.85 17.99
C GLY A 153 6.78 11.34 17.61
N LYS A 154 6.36 11.68 16.39
CA LYS A 154 6.37 13.06 15.90
C LYS A 154 5.06 13.78 16.25
N PRO A 155 5.11 15.04 16.74
CA PRO A 155 3.92 15.80 17.09
C PRO A 155 3.06 16.06 15.85
N LYS A 156 1.73 15.93 16.01
CA LYS A 156 0.74 16.17 14.95
C LYS A 156 0.98 15.34 13.67
N TRP A 157 1.61 14.15 13.79
CA TRP A 157 2.04 13.35 12.66
C TRP A 157 0.90 13.01 11.70
N VAL A 158 -0.26 12.57 12.19
CA VAL A 158 -1.43 12.24 11.35
C VAL A 158 -1.78 13.40 10.42
N ARG A 159 -1.90 14.61 10.98
CA ARG A 159 -2.23 15.81 10.21
C ARG A 159 -1.16 16.12 9.16
N ARG A 160 0.09 16.14 9.57
CA ARG A 160 1.22 16.50 8.69
C ARG A 160 1.40 15.50 7.56
N PHE A 161 1.24 14.21 7.85
CA PHE A 161 1.30 13.16 6.83
C PHE A 161 0.17 13.29 5.82
N THR A 162 -1.06 13.61 6.28
CA THR A 162 -2.20 13.85 5.39
C THR A 162 -1.98 15.11 4.53
N GLU A 163 -1.50 16.20 5.13
CA GLU A 163 -1.23 17.47 4.42
C GLU A 163 -0.04 17.33 3.44
N GLY A 164 0.89 16.42 3.69
CA GLY A 164 2.02 16.12 2.80
C GLY A 164 1.60 15.47 1.48
N GLY A 165 0.37 14.96 1.38
CA GLY A 165 -0.21 14.44 0.14
C GLY A 165 0.47 13.19 -0.42
N ARG A 166 1.33 12.52 0.35
CA ARG A 166 2.02 11.28 -0.02
C ARG A 166 1.68 10.19 0.98
N PRO A 167 1.01 9.13 0.54
CA PRO A 167 0.61 8.01 1.37
C PRO A 167 1.79 7.12 1.81
#